data_1bb8bcc2af371860d212491d3d1b89df
#
_entry.id   1bb8bcc2af371860d212491d3d1b89df
#
_cell.length_a   1.000
_cell.length_b   1.000
_cell.length_c   1.000
_cell.angle_alpha   90.00
_cell.angle_beta   90.00
_cell.angle_gamma   90.00
#
_symmetry.space_group_name_H-M   'P 1'
#
loop_
_entity.id
_entity.type
_entity.pdbx_description
1 polymer ?
#
loop_
_entity_poly.entity_id
_entity_poly.type
_entity_poly.pdbx_seq_one_letter_code
_entity_poly.pdbx_strand_id
1 'polypeptide(L)'
;RATPLMMTVGLATIVTCVIRKRSLASLGWQWGEWKFQWMSYLIPFSIAFSAYLIVWFVGFGDFYNAEFLLKQKENYNLTHWNDTNIFLFHIVLVATVSFVVSLPSILGEELGWRGLLVPELSKFMSFTGVALVSGLVWSVWHWPLMIKGLYGNDVTPLYYQLFFSTLFITSTGVIM
;
A
#
# COMPACT_ATOMS: atom_id res chain seq x y z
N ARG A 1 11.00 -10.09 5.45
CA ARG A 1 9.57 -10.02 5.09
C ARG A 1 8.89 -9.02 6.00
N ALA A 2 8.28 -7.96 5.47
CA ALA A 2 7.68 -6.85 6.22
C ALA A 2 6.28 -7.18 6.80
N THR A 3 5.62 -8.21 6.28
CA THR A 3 4.23 -8.60 6.60
C THR A 3 3.91 -8.67 8.10
N PRO A 4 4.71 -9.30 8.98
CA PRO A 4 4.39 -9.36 10.41
C PRO A 4 4.39 -7.99 11.09
N LEU A 5 5.27 -7.08 10.65
CA LEU A 5 5.34 -5.73 11.23
C LEU A 5 4.10 -4.90 10.87
N MET A 6 3.60 -5.04 9.63
CA MET A 6 2.39 -4.34 9.20
C MET A 6 1.14 -4.78 9.98
N MET A 7 1.09 -6.03 10.44
CA MET A 7 0.02 -6.51 11.30
C MET A 7 0.08 -5.92 12.73
N THR A 8 1.23 -5.42 13.19
CA THR A 8 1.37 -4.90 14.57
C THR A 8 0.51 -3.66 14.82
N VAL A 9 0.23 -2.86 13.78
CA VAL A 9 -0.67 -1.69 13.88
C VAL A 9 -2.09 -2.15 14.22
N GLY A 10 -2.58 -3.19 13.53
CA GLY A 10 -3.88 -3.80 13.82
C GLY A 10 -3.95 -4.40 15.23
N LEU A 11 -2.89 -5.12 15.63
CA LEU A 11 -2.80 -5.67 16.99
C LEU A 11 -2.82 -4.57 18.06
N ALA A 12 -2.04 -3.50 17.87
CA ALA A 12 -2.04 -2.35 18.77
C ALA A 12 -3.42 -1.70 18.86
N THR A 13 -4.16 -1.64 17.74
CA THR A 13 -5.53 -1.14 17.69
C THR A 13 -6.48 -2.03 18.50
N ILE A 14 -6.42 -3.34 18.32
CA ILE A 14 -7.23 -4.31 19.08
C ILE A 14 -6.96 -4.17 20.59
N VAL A 15 -5.67 -4.15 20.98
CA VAL A 15 -5.27 -3.98 22.39
C VAL A 15 -5.80 -2.64 22.93
N THR A 16 -5.68 -1.56 22.18
CA THR A 16 -6.20 -0.24 22.58
C THR A 16 -7.72 -0.27 22.77
N CYS A 17 -8.45 -0.91 21.86
CA CYS A 17 -9.90 -1.07 21.99
C CYS A 17 -10.28 -1.88 23.24
N VAL A 18 -9.58 -2.96 23.52
CA VAL A 18 -9.82 -3.78 24.73
C VAL A 18 -9.57 -2.96 26.01
N ILE A 19 -8.42 -2.27 26.11
CA ILE A 19 -8.07 -1.43 27.27
C ILE A 19 -9.10 -0.29 27.45
N ARG A 20 -9.51 0.34 26.36
CA ARG A 20 -10.47 1.46 26.36
C ARG A 20 -11.94 0.99 26.42
N LYS A 21 -12.20 -0.31 26.49
CA LYS A 21 -13.56 -0.92 26.45
C LYS A 21 -14.37 -0.43 25.24
N ARG A 22 -13.71 -0.19 24.12
CA ARG A 22 -14.31 0.24 22.85
C ARG A 22 -14.68 -0.99 22.02
N SER A 23 -15.86 -0.96 21.40
CA SER A 23 -16.28 -2.03 20.50
C SER A 23 -15.40 -2.08 19.24
N LEU A 24 -14.91 -3.25 18.88
CA LEU A 24 -14.21 -3.47 17.61
C LEU A 24 -15.12 -3.21 16.40
N ALA A 25 -16.45 -3.39 16.55
CA ALA A 25 -17.41 -3.07 15.50
C ALA A 25 -17.43 -1.58 15.12
N SER A 26 -16.91 -0.69 16.00
CA SER A 26 -16.81 0.76 15.70
C SER A 26 -15.63 1.15 14.80
N LEU A 27 -14.83 0.20 14.35
CA LEU A 27 -13.62 0.43 13.54
C LEU A 27 -13.88 0.54 12.02
N GLY A 28 -15.12 0.84 11.60
CA GLY A 28 -15.41 1.15 10.21
C GLY A 28 -15.63 -0.06 9.30
N TRP A 29 -16.13 -1.20 9.83
CA TRP A 29 -16.42 -2.42 9.06
C TRP A 29 -17.61 -2.33 8.10
N GLN A 30 -18.21 -1.14 7.96
CA GLN A 30 -19.35 -0.96 7.07
C GLN A 30 -18.89 -0.91 5.61
N TRP A 31 -19.58 -1.67 4.75
CA TRP A 31 -19.27 -1.71 3.32
C TRP A 31 -19.44 -0.36 2.62
N GLY A 32 -20.38 0.48 3.09
CA GLY A 32 -20.67 1.77 2.49
C GLY A 32 -21.41 1.67 1.15
N GLU A 33 -21.52 2.79 0.45
CA GLU A 33 -22.18 2.86 -0.85
C GLU A 33 -21.25 2.37 -1.97
N TRP A 34 -21.80 1.68 -2.97
CA TRP A 34 -21.06 1.15 -4.12
C TRP A 34 -20.26 2.21 -4.90
N LYS A 35 -20.75 3.44 -4.95
CA LYS A 35 -20.02 4.52 -5.63
C LYS A 35 -18.65 4.77 -5.00
N PHE A 36 -18.54 4.72 -3.67
CA PHE A 36 -17.27 4.91 -2.98
C PHE A 36 -16.34 3.70 -3.18
N GLN A 37 -16.90 2.48 -3.29
CA GLN A 37 -16.12 1.29 -3.62
C GLN A 37 -15.48 1.42 -5.01
N TRP A 38 -16.25 1.87 -6.00
CA TRP A 38 -15.71 2.13 -7.33
C TRP A 38 -14.70 3.28 -7.35
N MET A 39 -14.97 4.37 -6.63
CA MET A 39 -14.04 5.50 -6.54
C MET A 39 -12.72 5.10 -5.88
N SER A 40 -12.76 4.32 -4.80
CA SER A 40 -11.56 3.85 -4.11
C SER A 40 -10.68 2.92 -4.97
N TYR A 41 -11.25 2.29 -5.99
CA TYR A 41 -10.51 1.50 -6.97
C TYR A 41 -10.07 2.35 -8.17
N LEU A 42 -10.99 3.11 -8.77
CA LEU A 42 -10.73 3.82 -10.03
C LEU A 42 -9.79 5.02 -9.86
N ILE A 43 -9.84 5.74 -8.74
CA ILE A 43 -8.98 6.91 -8.52
C ILE A 43 -7.51 6.50 -8.42
N PRO A 44 -7.09 5.58 -7.52
CA PRO A 44 -5.70 5.13 -7.45
C PRO A 44 -5.24 4.46 -8.75
N PHE A 45 -6.10 3.67 -9.39
CA PHE A 45 -5.80 3.07 -10.68
C PHE A 45 -5.52 4.12 -11.75
N SER A 46 -6.35 5.15 -11.87
CA SER A 46 -6.18 6.22 -12.85
C SER A 46 -4.91 7.02 -12.61
N ILE A 47 -4.59 7.31 -11.35
CA ILE A 47 -3.34 8.00 -10.97
C ILE A 47 -2.12 7.15 -11.36
N ALA A 48 -2.10 5.88 -10.97
CA ALA A 48 -1.01 4.97 -11.29
C ALA A 48 -0.86 4.79 -12.81
N PHE A 49 -1.96 4.55 -13.51
CA PHE A 49 -1.96 4.39 -14.97
C PHE A 49 -1.43 5.65 -15.68
N SER A 50 -1.89 6.84 -15.27
CA SER A 50 -1.41 8.11 -15.81
C SER A 50 0.09 8.31 -15.55
N ALA A 51 0.56 7.97 -14.35
CA ALA A 51 1.98 8.06 -14.01
C ALA A 51 2.83 7.14 -14.90
N TYR A 52 2.41 5.89 -15.13
CA TYR A 52 3.10 4.97 -16.03
C TYR A 52 3.06 5.44 -17.49
N LEU A 53 1.95 5.96 -17.97
CA LEU A 53 1.86 6.54 -19.31
C LEU A 53 2.87 7.69 -19.48
N ILE A 54 3.00 8.58 -18.48
CA ILE A 54 3.98 9.68 -18.52
C ILE A 54 5.41 9.11 -18.58
N VAL A 55 5.73 8.13 -17.73
CA VAL A 55 7.07 7.50 -17.68
C VAL A 55 7.43 6.89 -19.04
N TRP A 56 6.50 6.18 -19.69
CA TRP A 56 6.73 5.60 -21.02
C TRP A 56 6.83 6.65 -22.11
N PHE A 57 5.95 7.66 -22.09
CA PHE A 57 5.94 8.72 -23.11
C PHE A 57 7.20 9.59 -23.07
N VAL A 58 7.72 9.85 -21.87
CA VAL A 58 8.95 10.65 -21.68
C VAL A 58 10.23 9.81 -21.88
N GLY A 59 10.11 8.48 -22.01
CA GLY A 59 11.25 7.57 -22.22
C GLY A 59 12.04 7.27 -20.95
N PHE A 60 11.45 7.42 -19.77
CA PHE A 60 12.07 7.03 -18.49
C PHE A 60 11.91 5.55 -18.16
N GLY A 61 11.24 4.80 -19.00
CA GLY A 61 11.07 3.36 -18.88
C GLY A 61 10.40 2.78 -20.11
N ASP A 62 10.55 1.47 -20.29
CA ASP A 62 9.96 0.74 -21.41
C ASP A 62 8.66 0.06 -21.01
N PHE A 63 7.72 0.02 -21.96
CA PHE A 63 6.49 -0.73 -21.82
C PHE A 63 6.75 -2.24 -21.68
N TYR A 64 7.75 -2.74 -22.43
CA TYR A 64 8.17 -4.14 -22.42
C TYR A 64 9.48 -4.27 -21.66
N ASN A 65 9.47 -5.01 -20.55
CA ASN A 65 10.66 -5.28 -19.74
C ASN A 65 11.01 -6.77 -19.81
N ALA A 66 11.93 -7.10 -20.72
CA ALA A 66 12.40 -8.47 -20.94
C ALA A 66 13.07 -9.07 -19.69
N GLU A 67 13.84 -8.28 -18.96
CA GLU A 67 14.53 -8.72 -17.75
C GLU A 67 13.52 -9.10 -16.65
N PHE A 68 12.49 -8.29 -16.47
CA PHE A 68 11.40 -8.61 -15.55
C PHE A 68 10.73 -9.95 -15.90
N LEU A 69 10.39 -10.16 -17.17
CA LEU A 69 9.74 -11.39 -17.61
C LEU A 69 10.64 -12.62 -17.45
N LEU A 70 11.93 -12.48 -17.76
CA LEU A 70 12.91 -13.54 -17.53
C LEU A 70 12.98 -13.92 -16.05
N LYS A 71 13.08 -12.92 -15.17
CA LYS A 71 13.08 -13.13 -13.72
C LYS A 71 11.81 -13.81 -13.22
N GLN A 72 10.63 -13.47 -13.77
CA GLN A 72 9.39 -14.17 -13.40
C GLN A 72 9.38 -15.62 -13.89
N LYS A 73 9.88 -15.89 -15.10
CA LYS A 73 10.04 -17.27 -15.60
C LYS A 73 10.91 -18.12 -14.68
N GLU A 74 12.02 -17.57 -14.21
CA GLU A 74 12.91 -18.21 -13.25
C GLU A 74 12.24 -18.42 -11.89
N ASN A 75 11.62 -17.38 -11.34
CA ASN A 75 10.94 -17.43 -10.04
C ASN A 75 9.84 -18.50 -9.97
N TYR A 76 9.12 -18.70 -11.08
CA TYR A 76 8.03 -19.69 -11.15
C TYR A 76 8.48 -21.03 -11.71
N ASN A 77 9.76 -21.18 -12.09
CA ASN A 77 10.30 -22.36 -12.76
C ASN A 77 9.56 -22.71 -14.08
N LEU A 78 9.20 -21.66 -14.84
CA LEU A 78 8.44 -21.70 -16.09
C LEU A 78 9.26 -21.12 -17.27
N THR A 79 10.56 -21.43 -17.33
CA THR A 79 11.50 -20.86 -18.31
C THR A 79 11.14 -21.20 -19.76
N HIS A 80 10.38 -22.28 -19.98
CA HIS A 80 9.90 -22.73 -21.30
C HIS A 80 8.65 -21.97 -21.79
N TRP A 81 8.04 -21.13 -20.96
CA TRP A 81 6.87 -20.36 -21.35
C TRP A 81 7.26 -19.13 -22.17
N ASN A 82 6.38 -18.76 -23.11
CA ASN A 82 6.53 -17.49 -23.82
C ASN A 82 6.19 -16.29 -22.92
N ASP A 83 6.61 -15.09 -23.32
CA ASP A 83 6.48 -13.88 -22.52
C ASP A 83 5.03 -13.49 -22.22
N THR A 84 4.14 -13.69 -23.18
CA THR A 84 2.71 -13.39 -22.98
C THR A 84 2.09 -14.30 -21.91
N ASN A 85 2.38 -15.59 -21.96
CA ASN A 85 1.84 -16.55 -21.00
C ASN A 85 2.34 -16.26 -19.57
N ILE A 86 3.65 -15.99 -19.41
CA ILE A 86 4.20 -15.67 -18.10
C ILE A 86 3.67 -14.34 -17.55
N PHE A 87 3.47 -13.34 -18.42
CA PHE A 87 2.88 -12.07 -18.06
C PHE A 87 1.44 -12.21 -17.56
N LEU A 88 0.59 -12.92 -18.32
CA LEU A 88 -0.80 -13.19 -17.93
C LEU A 88 -0.88 -14.00 -16.63
N PHE A 89 -0.05 -15.04 -16.51
CA PHE A 89 0.03 -15.85 -15.30
C PHE A 89 0.43 -15.01 -14.09
N HIS A 90 1.44 -14.13 -14.23
CA HIS A 90 1.87 -13.24 -13.18
C HIS A 90 0.76 -12.28 -12.72
N ILE A 91 0.04 -11.68 -13.68
CA ILE A 91 -1.10 -10.79 -13.36
C ILE A 91 -2.17 -11.56 -12.59
N VAL A 92 -2.58 -12.73 -13.06
CA VAL A 92 -3.59 -13.54 -12.37
C VAL A 92 -3.12 -13.93 -10.96
N LEU A 93 -1.86 -14.36 -10.83
CA LEU A 93 -1.29 -14.73 -9.53
C LEU A 93 -1.26 -13.55 -8.56
N VAL A 94 -0.85 -12.37 -9.03
CA VAL A 94 -0.81 -11.15 -8.19
C VAL A 94 -2.23 -10.70 -7.83
N ALA A 95 -3.15 -10.69 -8.79
CA ALA A 95 -4.53 -10.25 -8.58
C ALA A 95 -5.34 -11.21 -7.68
N THR A 96 -4.92 -12.46 -7.53
CA THR A 96 -5.63 -13.48 -6.74
C THR A 96 -4.84 -13.88 -5.50
N VAL A 97 -3.83 -14.71 -5.65
CA VAL A 97 -3.10 -15.32 -4.53
C VAL A 97 -2.36 -14.26 -3.72
N SER A 98 -1.61 -13.37 -4.38
CA SER A 98 -0.86 -12.33 -3.66
C SER A 98 -1.79 -11.34 -2.97
N PHE A 99 -2.92 -11.01 -3.58
CA PHE A 99 -3.95 -10.16 -2.96
C PHE A 99 -4.48 -10.82 -1.68
N VAL A 100 -4.93 -12.08 -1.74
CA VAL A 100 -5.46 -12.80 -0.55
C VAL A 100 -4.41 -12.92 0.56
N VAL A 101 -3.16 -13.24 0.20
CA VAL A 101 -2.05 -13.34 1.16
C VAL A 101 -1.73 -12.00 1.81
N SER A 102 -1.96 -10.89 1.11
CA SER A 102 -1.69 -9.53 1.62
C SER A 102 -2.84 -8.98 2.48
N LEU A 103 -4.05 -9.52 2.38
CA LEU A 103 -5.23 -9.01 3.10
C LEU A 103 -5.02 -8.83 4.61
N PRO A 104 -4.43 -9.78 5.37
CA PRO A 104 -4.22 -9.59 6.81
C PRO A 104 -3.35 -8.39 7.15
N SER A 105 -2.31 -8.13 6.35
CA SER A 105 -1.44 -6.94 6.50
C SER A 105 -2.18 -5.65 6.22
N ILE A 106 -2.88 -5.61 5.08
CA ILE A 106 -3.65 -4.45 4.65
C ILE A 106 -4.74 -4.13 5.67
N LEU A 107 -5.53 -5.12 6.06
CA LEU A 107 -6.57 -4.94 7.07
C LEU A 107 -5.99 -4.52 8.43
N GLY A 108 -4.84 -5.04 8.83
CA GLY A 108 -4.15 -4.62 10.04
C GLY A 108 -3.81 -3.12 10.02
N GLU A 109 -3.27 -2.63 8.93
CA GLU A 109 -2.98 -1.21 8.75
C GLU A 109 -4.25 -0.36 8.69
N GLU A 110 -5.26 -0.77 7.93
CA GLU A 110 -6.52 -0.04 7.80
C GLU A 110 -7.26 0.10 9.13
N LEU A 111 -7.27 -0.96 9.94
CA LEU A 111 -7.85 -0.91 11.28
C LEU A 111 -7.14 0.12 12.17
N GLY A 112 -5.82 0.21 12.07
CA GLY A 112 -5.06 1.15 12.86
C GLY A 112 -5.17 2.59 12.37
N TRP A 113 -4.91 2.79 11.10
CA TRP A 113 -4.87 4.14 10.53
C TRP A 113 -6.27 4.72 10.36
N ARG A 114 -7.15 4.03 9.64
CA ARG A 114 -8.49 4.54 9.27
C ARG A 114 -9.55 4.16 10.30
N GLY A 115 -9.43 3.00 10.94
CA GLY A 115 -10.38 2.57 11.96
C GLY A 115 -10.21 3.27 13.31
N LEU A 116 -8.97 3.61 13.72
CA LEU A 116 -8.70 4.19 15.02
C LEU A 116 -8.08 5.60 14.95
N LEU A 117 -6.92 5.76 14.29
CA LEU A 117 -6.14 7.01 14.37
C LEU A 117 -6.88 8.19 13.74
N VAL A 118 -7.34 8.05 12.50
CA VAL A 118 -8.04 9.12 11.76
C VAL A 118 -9.30 9.58 12.50
N PRO A 119 -10.23 8.69 12.95
CA PRO A 119 -11.38 9.09 13.74
C PRO A 119 -11.04 9.76 15.08
N GLU A 120 -9.95 9.36 15.74
CA GLU A 120 -9.53 10.01 16.98
C GLU A 120 -8.95 11.40 16.72
N LEU A 121 -8.11 11.59 15.70
CA LEU A 121 -7.55 12.89 15.33
C LEU A 121 -8.64 13.86 14.85
N SER A 122 -9.66 13.38 14.14
CA SER A 122 -10.75 14.23 13.63
C SER A 122 -11.60 14.90 14.70
N LYS A 123 -11.47 14.46 15.97
CA LYS A 123 -12.12 15.12 17.11
C LYS A 123 -11.44 16.45 17.48
N PHE A 124 -10.18 16.64 17.08
CA PHE A 124 -9.35 17.76 17.54
C PHE A 124 -8.76 18.58 16.40
N MET A 125 -8.80 18.06 15.17
CA MET A 125 -8.13 18.65 14.01
C MET A 125 -9.09 18.82 12.84
N SER A 126 -8.77 19.79 11.96
CA SER A 126 -9.42 19.92 10.65
C SER A 126 -9.04 18.75 9.73
N PHE A 127 -9.80 18.55 8.64
CA PHE A 127 -9.51 17.54 7.62
C PHE A 127 -8.05 17.57 7.15
N THR A 128 -7.54 18.76 6.80
CA THR A 128 -6.13 18.92 6.37
C THR A 128 -5.14 18.53 7.47
N GLY A 129 -5.41 18.92 8.73
CA GLY A 129 -4.58 18.53 9.86
C GLY A 129 -4.55 17.01 10.06
N VAL A 130 -5.71 16.36 10.02
CA VAL A 130 -5.83 14.91 10.13
C VAL A 130 -5.07 14.20 9.00
N ALA A 131 -5.25 14.63 7.75
CA ALA A 131 -4.60 14.03 6.60
C ALA A 131 -3.07 14.14 6.69
N LEU A 132 -2.55 15.32 7.03
CA LEU A 132 -1.10 15.55 7.17
C LEU A 132 -0.51 14.75 8.34
N VAL A 133 -1.13 14.81 9.51
CA VAL A 133 -0.59 14.12 10.70
C VAL A 133 -0.66 12.61 10.55
N SER A 134 -1.81 12.06 10.11
CA SER A 134 -1.94 10.63 9.92
C SER A 134 -1.03 10.10 8.80
N GLY A 135 -0.90 10.85 7.70
CA GLY A 135 -0.01 10.50 6.60
C GLY A 135 1.46 10.54 7.01
N LEU A 136 1.90 11.53 7.79
CA LEU A 136 3.26 11.60 8.32
C LEU A 136 3.55 10.45 9.30
N VAL A 137 2.63 10.17 10.23
CA VAL A 137 2.77 9.05 11.18
C VAL A 137 2.87 7.73 10.42
N TRP A 138 2.02 7.51 9.44
CA TRP A 138 2.05 6.32 8.59
C TRP A 138 3.34 6.21 7.79
N SER A 139 3.85 7.31 7.24
CA SER A 139 5.13 7.32 6.54
C SER A 139 6.31 6.98 7.46
N VAL A 140 6.42 7.66 8.60
CA VAL A 140 7.49 7.41 9.59
C VAL A 140 7.48 5.97 10.09
N TRP A 141 6.31 5.35 10.17
CA TRP A 141 6.16 3.93 10.49
C TRP A 141 6.90 3.00 9.51
N HIS A 142 7.00 3.37 8.23
CA HIS A 142 7.74 2.59 7.22
C HIS A 142 9.25 2.81 7.25
N TRP A 143 9.74 3.92 7.82
CA TRP A 143 11.17 4.26 7.80
C TRP A 143 12.09 3.18 8.39
N PRO A 144 11.79 2.54 9.54
CA PRO A 144 12.65 1.48 10.07
C PRO A 144 12.82 0.30 9.11
N LEU A 145 11.79 -0.03 8.32
CA LEU A 145 11.86 -1.08 7.31
C LEU A 145 12.73 -0.67 6.13
N MET A 146 12.62 0.58 5.69
CA MET A 146 13.43 1.14 4.59
C MET A 146 14.90 1.25 4.99
N ILE A 147 15.18 1.73 6.21
CA ILE A 147 16.54 1.84 6.75
C ILE A 147 17.22 0.46 6.86
N LYS A 148 16.44 -0.59 7.14
CA LYS A 148 16.95 -1.98 7.21
C LYS A 148 16.96 -2.71 5.86
N GLY A 149 16.63 -2.04 4.76
CA GLY A 149 16.54 -2.66 3.43
C GLY A 149 15.44 -3.72 3.29
N LEU A 150 14.45 -3.73 4.19
CA LEU A 150 13.32 -4.67 4.15
C LEU A 150 12.15 -4.16 3.31
N TYR A 151 12.19 -2.88 2.96
CA TYR A 151 11.22 -2.17 2.14
C TYR A 151 11.93 -1.14 1.26
N GLY A 152 11.60 -1.08 -0.03
CA GLY A 152 12.29 -0.23 -0.99
C GLY A 152 13.15 -1.05 -1.97
N ASN A 153 14.25 -0.46 -2.44
CA ASN A 153 15.19 -1.09 -3.37
C ASN A 153 16.63 -0.72 -3.03
N ASP A 154 17.59 -1.50 -3.54
CA ASP A 154 19.02 -1.32 -3.27
C ASP A 154 19.71 -0.34 -4.24
N VAL A 155 18.99 0.14 -5.27
CA VAL A 155 19.54 0.99 -6.33
C VAL A 155 19.43 2.47 -5.99
N THR A 156 18.30 2.86 -5.38
CA THR A 156 18.01 4.26 -5.04
C THR A 156 18.62 4.63 -3.68
N PRO A 157 19.32 5.77 -3.55
CA PRO A 157 19.85 6.21 -2.25
C PRO A 157 18.75 6.32 -1.19
N LEU A 158 19.05 5.91 0.05
CA LEU A 158 18.07 5.82 1.15
C LEU A 158 17.32 7.14 1.39
N TYR A 159 18.02 8.28 1.35
CA TYR A 159 17.41 9.58 1.60
C TYR A 159 16.34 9.94 0.54
N TYR A 160 16.54 9.55 -0.73
CA TYR A 160 15.52 9.69 -1.76
C TYR A 160 14.32 8.80 -1.47
N GLN A 161 14.57 7.53 -1.09
CA GLN A 161 13.49 6.61 -0.74
C GLN A 161 12.66 7.16 0.42
N LEU A 162 13.30 7.64 1.50
CA LEU A 162 12.61 8.22 2.65
C LEU A 162 11.82 9.49 2.28
N PHE A 163 12.41 10.38 1.49
CA PHE A 163 11.74 11.62 1.08
C PHE A 163 10.52 11.35 0.20
N PHE A 164 10.69 10.59 -0.88
CA PHE A 164 9.61 10.34 -1.82
C PHE A 164 8.53 9.42 -1.27
N SER A 165 8.86 8.43 -0.44
CA SER A 165 7.86 7.62 0.25
C SER A 165 7.04 8.45 1.24
N THR A 166 7.68 9.38 1.96
CA THR A 166 6.98 10.29 2.87
C THR A 166 6.01 11.18 2.10
N LEU A 167 6.44 11.77 1.01
CA LEU A 167 5.59 12.59 0.15
C LEU A 167 4.42 11.78 -0.40
N PHE A 168 4.70 10.59 -0.93
CA PHE A 168 3.70 9.70 -1.52
C PHE A 168 2.65 9.24 -0.48
N ILE A 169 3.11 8.71 0.67
CA ILE A 169 2.21 8.18 1.70
C ILE A 169 1.37 9.31 2.32
N THR A 170 1.98 10.49 2.57
CA THR A 170 1.25 11.64 3.09
C THR A 170 0.21 12.15 2.09
N SER A 171 0.55 12.21 0.81
CA SER A 171 -0.40 12.59 -0.25
C SER A 171 -1.55 11.57 -0.38
N THR A 172 -1.25 10.28 -0.24
CA THR A 172 -2.28 9.22 -0.21
C THR A 172 -3.25 9.42 0.96
N GLY A 173 -2.74 9.85 2.13
CA GLY A 173 -3.57 10.17 3.29
C GLY A 173 -4.56 11.34 3.06
N VAL A 174 -4.32 12.21 2.08
CA VAL A 174 -5.26 13.28 1.68
C VAL A 174 -6.40 12.75 0.81
N ILE A 175 -6.14 11.70 0.02
CA ILE A 175 -7.10 11.14 -0.95
C ILE A 175 -8.06 10.15 -0.29
N MET A 176 -7.61 9.49 0.76
CA MET A 176 -8.34 8.45 1.50
C MET A 176 -9.13 9.02 2.67
#